data_b7b65f7277f685ca91621ae6110e884d
#
_entry.id   b7b65f7277f685ca91621ae6110e884d
#
_cell.length_a   1.000
_cell.length_b   1.000
_cell.length_c   1.000
_cell.angle_alpha   90.00
_cell.angle_beta   90.00
_cell.angle_gamma   90.00
#
_symmetry.space_group_name_H-M   'P 1'
#
loop_
_entity.id
_entity.type
_entity.pdbx_description
1 polymer ?
#
loop_
_entity_poly.entity_id
_entity_poly.type
_entity_poly.pdbx_seq_one_letter_code
_entity_poly.pdbx_strand_id
1 'polypeptide(L)'
;FQGLGISILLGGLLGIAMFRFRWLERANSPFLVALQSVPILAIVPLIQVALGYGMWPKTLVCVIISFFPIPTTLLLGLRSVDQGMVNIFRLQGASWTTTLRKLALPNAMPTLFAGLRISSGLSVIGAIVGELFIRGGADGLGSLLVEYRTEVHYEQMYAALVWSSLLSI
;
A
#
# COMPACT_ATOMS: atom_id res chain seq x y z
N PHE A 1 -10.40 0.12 4.91
CA PHE A 1 -9.84 -1.26 4.92
C PHE A 1 -9.82 -1.94 3.55
N GLN A 2 -10.82 -1.71 2.68
CA GLN A 2 -10.86 -2.33 1.34
C GLN A 2 -9.63 -1.98 0.50
N GLY A 3 -9.22 -0.72 0.46
CA GLY A 3 -8.05 -0.26 -0.28
C GLY A 3 -6.76 -0.94 0.19
N LEU A 4 -6.54 -1.04 1.51
CA LEU A 4 -5.39 -1.74 2.07
C LEU A 4 -5.39 -3.23 1.71
N GLY A 5 -6.54 -3.90 1.81
CA GLY A 5 -6.67 -5.31 1.42
C GLY A 5 -6.30 -5.56 -0.06
N ILE A 6 -6.78 -4.69 -0.95
CA ILE A 6 -6.42 -4.73 -2.38
C ILE A 6 -4.91 -4.49 -2.57
N SER A 7 -4.33 -3.51 -1.87
CA SER A 7 -2.90 -3.21 -1.94
C SER A 7 -2.04 -4.39 -1.45
N ILE A 8 -2.45 -5.07 -0.38
CA ILE A 8 -1.75 -6.26 0.14
C ILE A 8 -1.80 -7.39 -0.89
N LEU A 9 -2.97 -7.67 -1.43
CA LEU A 9 -3.14 -8.74 -2.41
C LEU A 9 -2.32 -8.49 -3.68
N LEU A 10 -2.54 -7.34 -4.32
CA LEU A 10 -1.88 -6.99 -5.57
C LEU A 10 -0.37 -6.76 -5.38
N GLY A 11 0.02 -6.05 -4.31
CA GLY A 11 1.43 -5.79 -3.99
C GLY A 11 2.19 -7.05 -3.63
N GLY A 12 1.57 -7.94 -2.86
CA GLY A 12 2.14 -9.26 -2.54
C GLY A 12 2.34 -10.14 -3.78
N LEU A 13 1.33 -10.23 -4.65
CA LEU A 13 1.43 -10.95 -5.91
C LEU A 13 2.51 -10.36 -6.82
N LEU A 14 2.55 -9.04 -6.95
CA LEU A 14 3.57 -8.36 -7.74
C LEU A 14 4.97 -8.59 -7.19
N GLY A 15 5.18 -8.48 -5.87
CA GLY A 15 6.47 -8.73 -5.22
C GLY A 15 6.99 -10.14 -5.48
N ILE A 16 6.13 -11.17 -5.36
CA ILE A 16 6.48 -12.57 -5.67
C ILE A 16 6.77 -12.73 -7.17
N ALA A 17 5.97 -12.12 -8.04
CA ALA A 17 6.19 -12.16 -9.48
C ALA A 17 7.52 -11.51 -9.89
N MET A 18 7.87 -10.35 -9.31
CA MET A 18 9.15 -9.68 -9.51
C MET A 18 10.32 -10.52 -8.99
N PHE A 19 10.16 -11.21 -7.88
CA PHE A 19 11.17 -12.17 -7.39
C PHE A 19 11.39 -13.33 -8.36
N ARG A 20 10.32 -13.84 -8.98
CA ARG A 20 10.39 -14.93 -9.96
C ARG A 20 10.98 -14.50 -11.29
N PHE A 21 10.60 -13.32 -11.78
CA PHE A 21 10.92 -12.82 -13.10
C PHE A 21 11.69 -11.51 -13.03
N ARG A 22 13.02 -11.54 -13.22
CA ARG A 22 13.89 -10.35 -13.18
C ARG A 22 13.52 -9.27 -14.20
N TRP A 23 12.97 -9.67 -15.34
CA TRP A 23 12.52 -8.69 -16.34
C TRP A 23 11.33 -7.87 -15.82
N LEU A 24 10.41 -8.53 -15.10
CA LEU A 24 9.24 -7.87 -14.50
C LEU A 24 9.66 -6.85 -13.44
N GLU A 25 10.66 -7.19 -12.64
CA GLU A 25 11.23 -6.24 -11.68
C GLU A 25 11.84 -5.03 -12.38
N ARG A 26 12.71 -5.25 -13.39
CA ARG A 26 13.33 -4.15 -14.15
C ARG A 26 12.30 -3.26 -14.83
N ALA A 27 11.22 -3.84 -15.34
CA ALA A 27 10.12 -3.10 -15.97
C ALA A 27 9.29 -2.31 -14.95
N ASN A 28 8.99 -2.89 -13.77
CA ASN A 28 8.11 -2.25 -12.79
C ASN A 28 8.83 -1.32 -11.81
N SER A 29 10.13 -1.52 -11.53
CA SER A 29 10.87 -0.66 -10.58
C SER A 29 10.75 0.83 -10.88
N PRO A 30 10.94 1.33 -12.13
CA PRO A 30 10.79 2.75 -12.42
C PRO A 30 9.34 3.25 -12.20
N PHE A 31 8.33 2.41 -12.50
CA PHE A 31 6.92 2.77 -12.25
C PHE A 31 6.62 2.86 -10.75
N LEU A 32 7.15 1.94 -9.96
CA LEU A 32 6.99 1.96 -8.51
C LEU A 32 7.61 3.22 -7.89
N VAL A 33 8.77 3.66 -8.38
CA VAL A 33 9.41 4.91 -7.95
C VAL A 33 8.60 6.12 -8.43
N ALA A 34 8.15 6.10 -9.68
CA ALA A 34 7.34 7.19 -10.25
C ALA A 34 6.03 7.39 -9.48
N LEU A 35 5.36 6.32 -9.06
CA LEU A 35 4.14 6.41 -8.24
C LEU A 35 4.34 7.19 -6.94
N GLN A 36 5.52 7.10 -6.32
CA GLN A 36 5.83 7.89 -5.11
C GLN A 36 6.06 9.37 -5.38
N SER A 37 6.57 9.69 -6.58
CA SER A 37 6.90 11.06 -6.95
C SER A 37 5.68 11.85 -7.43
N VAL A 38 4.60 11.16 -7.72
CA VAL A 38 3.37 11.79 -8.22
C VAL A 38 2.67 12.52 -7.09
N PRO A 39 2.36 13.83 -7.25
CA PRO A 39 1.59 14.57 -6.27
C PRO A 39 0.14 14.09 -6.24
N ILE A 40 -0.14 13.14 -5.35
CA ILE A 40 -1.44 12.47 -5.26
C ILE A 40 -2.61 13.45 -5.15
N LEU A 41 -2.42 14.57 -4.42
CA LEU A 41 -3.43 15.62 -4.26
C LEU A 41 -3.85 16.26 -5.60
N ALA A 42 -2.95 16.26 -6.60
CA ALA A 42 -3.27 16.76 -7.94
C ALA A 42 -4.04 15.70 -8.77
N ILE A 43 -3.84 14.41 -8.48
CA ILE A 43 -4.49 13.31 -9.22
C ILE A 43 -5.90 13.04 -8.70
N VAL A 44 -6.17 13.23 -7.41
CA VAL A 44 -7.48 12.91 -6.82
C VAL A 44 -8.65 13.59 -7.54
N PRO A 45 -8.60 14.90 -7.89
CA PRO A 45 -9.65 15.51 -8.68
C PRO A 45 -9.83 14.88 -10.06
N LEU A 46 -8.74 14.44 -10.71
CA LEU A 46 -8.82 13.75 -12.01
C LEU A 46 -9.49 12.38 -11.87
N ILE A 47 -9.19 11.64 -10.80
CA ILE A 47 -9.85 10.37 -10.48
C ILE A 47 -11.36 10.60 -10.29
N GLN A 48 -11.72 11.67 -9.58
CA GLN A 48 -13.13 12.04 -9.36
C GLN A 48 -13.86 12.36 -10.67
N VAL A 49 -13.22 13.11 -11.57
CA VAL A 49 -13.81 13.44 -12.89
C VAL A 49 -13.98 12.18 -13.74
N ALA A 50 -12.98 11.26 -13.70
CA ALA A 50 -13.01 10.06 -14.53
C ALA A 50 -13.97 8.97 -14.01
N LEU A 51 -14.04 8.77 -12.68
CA LEU A 51 -14.78 7.68 -12.05
C LEU A 51 -16.05 8.14 -11.32
N GLY A 52 -16.29 9.46 -11.25
CA GLY A 52 -17.43 10.04 -10.54
C GLY A 52 -17.27 10.06 -9.03
N TYR A 53 -18.41 10.02 -8.35
CA TYR A 53 -18.50 10.08 -6.88
C TYR A 53 -18.71 8.67 -6.30
N GLY A 54 -18.39 8.50 -5.02
CA GLY A 54 -18.69 7.28 -4.28
C GLY A 54 -17.49 6.55 -3.70
N MET A 55 -17.68 5.28 -3.35
CA MET A 55 -16.67 4.49 -2.62
C MET A 55 -15.49 4.06 -3.49
N TRP A 56 -15.71 3.72 -4.77
CA TRP A 56 -14.67 3.21 -5.66
C TRP A 56 -13.52 4.19 -5.92
N PRO A 57 -13.78 5.47 -6.27
CA PRO A 57 -12.72 6.45 -6.42
C PRO A 57 -11.91 6.65 -5.13
N LYS A 58 -12.58 6.69 -3.96
CA LYS A 58 -11.91 6.77 -2.64
C LYS A 58 -11.00 5.56 -2.40
N THR A 59 -11.51 4.36 -2.72
CA THR A 59 -10.74 3.12 -2.60
C THR A 59 -9.52 3.13 -3.51
N LEU A 60 -9.64 3.61 -4.75
CA LEU A 60 -8.54 3.71 -5.70
C LEU A 60 -7.44 4.66 -5.19
N VAL A 61 -7.80 5.82 -4.64
CA VAL A 61 -6.85 6.76 -4.01
C VAL A 61 -6.09 6.07 -2.87
N CYS A 62 -6.81 5.36 -2.00
CA CYS A 62 -6.21 4.59 -0.91
C CYS A 62 -5.23 3.53 -1.43
N VAL A 63 -5.61 2.77 -2.49
CA VAL A 63 -4.74 1.77 -3.12
C VAL A 63 -3.47 2.41 -3.67
N ILE A 64 -3.58 3.48 -4.46
CA ILE A 64 -2.43 4.15 -5.08
C ILE A 64 -1.41 4.56 -4.01
N ILE A 65 -1.87 5.14 -2.89
CA ILE A 65 -1.00 5.64 -1.84
C ILE A 65 -0.34 4.49 -1.05
N SER A 66 -1.09 3.43 -0.74
CA SER A 66 -0.63 2.36 0.15
C SER A 66 0.03 1.18 -0.57
N PHE A 67 -0.01 1.13 -1.90
CA PHE A 67 0.44 -0.01 -2.69
C PHE A 67 1.96 -0.20 -2.69
N PHE A 68 2.71 0.89 -2.89
CA PHE A 68 4.14 0.84 -3.20
C PHE A 68 5.01 0.11 -2.14
N PRO A 69 4.85 0.30 -0.82
CA PRO A 69 5.74 -0.29 0.16
C PRO A 69 5.70 -1.83 0.15
N ILE A 70 4.55 -2.43 -0.20
CA ILE A 70 4.34 -3.87 -0.10
C ILE A 70 5.22 -4.66 -1.08
N PRO A 71 5.16 -4.44 -2.41
CA PRO A 71 5.98 -5.20 -3.34
C PRO A 71 7.47 -4.93 -3.17
N THR A 72 7.86 -3.71 -2.79
CA THR A 72 9.28 -3.34 -2.62
C THR A 72 9.91 -3.99 -1.40
N THR A 73 9.25 -3.93 -0.24
CA THR A 73 9.76 -4.56 1.00
C THR A 73 9.72 -6.07 0.91
N LEU A 74 8.66 -6.63 0.31
CA LEU A 74 8.59 -8.07 0.07
C LEU A 74 9.72 -8.54 -0.84
N LEU A 75 9.95 -7.87 -1.97
CA LEU A 75 11.04 -8.20 -2.89
C LEU A 75 12.41 -8.10 -2.21
N LEU A 76 12.63 -7.05 -1.42
CA LEU A 76 13.85 -6.87 -0.64
C LEU A 76 14.07 -8.06 0.31
N GLY A 77 13.04 -8.45 1.07
CA GLY A 77 13.12 -9.57 1.99
C GLY A 77 13.31 -10.93 1.29
N LEU A 78 12.64 -11.15 0.15
CA LEU A 78 12.84 -12.37 -0.63
C LEU A 78 14.27 -12.50 -1.21
N ARG A 79 14.96 -11.37 -1.42
CA ARG A 79 16.34 -11.33 -1.93
C ARG A 79 17.41 -11.33 -0.86
N SER A 80 17.06 -11.05 0.38
CA SER A 80 18.00 -11.03 1.51
C SER A 80 18.41 -12.43 1.99
N VAL A 81 17.87 -13.49 1.37
CA VAL A 81 18.21 -14.88 1.70
C VAL A 81 19.68 -15.16 1.37
N ASP A 82 20.38 -15.80 2.31
CA ASP A 82 21.75 -16.24 2.10
C ASP A 82 21.87 -17.22 0.92
N GLN A 83 22.83 -16.93 0.02
CA GLN A 83 23.04 -17.73 -1.19
C GLN A 83 23.50 -19.16 -0.88
N GLY A 84 24.22 -19.36 0.24
CA GLY A 84 24.60 -20.69 0.71
C GLY A 84 23.38 -21.54 1.01
N MET A 85 22.38 -20.99 1.71
CA MET A 85 21.12 -21.67 1.99
C MET A 85 20.36 -22.01 0.70
N VAL A 86 20.28 -21.07 -0.25
CA VAL A 86 19.65 -21.32 -1.56
C VAL A 86 20.35 -22.45 -2.31
N ASN A 87 21.69 -22.51 -2.28
CA ASN A 87 22.46 -23.55 -2.92
C ASN A 87 22.23 -24.94 -2.27
N ILE A 88 22.12 -25.02 -0.94
CA ILE A 88 21.78 -26.26 -0.24
C ILE A 88 20.41 -26.78 -0.70
N PHE A 89 19.39 -25.93 -0.74
CA PHE A 89 18.06 -26.29 -1.25
C PHE A 89 18.12 -26.80 -2.69
N ARG A 90 18.94 -26.17 -3.53
CA ARG A 90 19.13 -26.58 -4.93
C ARG A 90 19.82 -27.93 -5.05
N LEU A 91 20.85 -28.19 -4.24
CA LEU A 91 21.54 -29.48 -4.19
C LEU A 91 20.63 -30.61 -3.74
N GLN A 92 19.68 -30.34 -2.87
CA GLN A 92 18.64 -31.28 -2.43
C GLN A 92 17.51 -31.47 -3.44
N GLY A 93 17.60 -30.87 -4.64
CA GLY A 93 16.56 -30.97 -5.67
C GLY A 93 15.27 -30.21 -5.36
N ALA A 94 15.29 -29.24 -4.43
CA ALA A 94 14.12 -28.48 -4.07
C ALA A 94 13.59 -27.65 -5.25
N SER A 95 12.28 -27.72 -5.50
CA SER A 95 11.63 -26.91 -6.51
C SER A 95 11.65 -25.42 -6.12
N TRP A 96 11.45 -24.51 -7.08
CA TRP A 96 11.35 -23.08 -6.82
C TRP A 96 10.27 -22.76 -5.78
N THR A 97 9.11 -23.40 -5.88
CA THR A 97 7.99 -23.21 -4.93
C THR A 97 8.35 -23.69 -3.52
N THR A 98 9.12 -24.77 -3.41
CA THR A 98 9.63 -25.26 -2.11
C THR A 98 10.60 -24.26 -1.49
N THR A 99 11.56 -23.77 -2.28
CA THR A 99 12.51 -22.74 -1.85
C THR A 99 11.81 -21.45 -1.46
N LEU A 100 10.81 -21.02 -2.25
CA LEU A 100 10.01 -19.83 -1.92
C LEU A 100 9.30 -20.00 -0.58
N ARG A 101 8.53 -21.08 -0.40
CA ARG A 101 7.67 -21.27 0.78
C ARG A 101 8.46 -21.59 2.05
N LYS A 102 9.53 -22.40 1.96
CA LYS A 102 10.26 -22.90 3.12
C LYS A 102 11.47 -22.06 3.50
N LEU A 103 11.99 -21.25 2.59
CA LEU A 103 13.19 -20.46 2.82
C LEU A 103 12.96 -18.95 2.58
N ALA A 104 12.59 -18.54 1.36
CA ALA A 104 12.57 -17.14 1.00
C ALA A 104 11.42 -16.37 1.68
N LEU A 105 10.22 -16.94 1.71
CA LEU A 105 9.05 -16.27 2.31
C LEU A 105 9.17 -16.10 3.83
N PRO A 106 9.56 -17.14 4.61
CA PRO A 106 9.82 -16.95 6.05
C PRO A 106 10.91 -15.93 6.34
N ASN A 107 11.98 -15.92 5.54
CA ASN A 107 13.06 -14.93 5.67
C ASN A 107 12.59 -13.50 5.35
N ALA A 108 11.63 -13.35 4.44
CA ALA A 108 11.07 -12.05 4.05
C ALA A 108 10.03 -11.50 5.04
N MET A 109 9.52 -12.31 5.98
CA MET A 109 8.45 -11.87 6.89
C MET A 109 8.76 -10.58 7.66
N PRO A 110 9.97 -10.39 8.28
CA PRO A 110 10.25 -9.18 9.02
C PRO A 110 10.17 -7.91 8.14
N THR A 111 10.75 -7.98 6.93
CA THR A 111 10.72 -6.86 5.98
C THR A 111 9.32 -6.63 5.40
N LEU A 112 8.56 -7.70 5.16
CA LEU A 112 7.17 -7.61 4.75
C LEU A 112 6.31 -6.94 5.81
N PHE A 113 6.45 -7.31 7.09
CA PHE A 113 5.72 -6.65 8.19
C PHE A 113 6.07 -5.18 8.31
N ALA A 114 7.34 -4.80 8.11
CA ALA A 114 7.73 -3.39 8.05
C ALA A 114 7.01 -2.65 6.91
N GLY A 115 6.94 -3.25 5.72
CA GLY A 115 6.19 -2.71 4.59
C GLY A 115 4.69 -2.61 4.85
N LEU A 116 4.09 -3.63 5.47
CA LEU A 116 2.67 -3.63 5.84
C LEU A 116 2.35 -2.53 6.86
N ARG A 117 3.23 -2.31 7.83
CA ARG A 117 3.08 -1.22 8.80
C ARG A 117 3.10 0.15 8.11
N ILE A 118 4.03 0.38 7.18
CA ILE A 118 4.07 1.63 6.40
C ILE A 118 2.80 1.78 5.56
N SER A 119 2.37 0.71 4.88
CA SER A 119 1.17 0.72 4.02
C SER A 119 -0.11 0.92 4.82
N SER A 120 -0.21 0.41 6.05
CA SER A 120 -1.38 0.66 6.91
C SER A 120 -1.51 2.14 7.24
N GLY A 121 -0.43 2.80 7.65
CA GLY A 121 -0.43 4.26 7.88
C GLY A 121 -0.79 5.05 6.61
N LEU A 122 -0.16 4.70 5.49
CA LEU A 122 -0.46 5.32 4.20
C LEU A 122 -1.91 5.09 3.74
N SER A 123 -2.51 3.95 4.08
CA SER A 123 -3.91 3.68 3.74
C SER A 123 -4.89 4.58 4.48
N VAL A 124 -4.60 4.92 5.73
CA VAL A 124 -5.38 5.90 6.50
C VAL A 124 -5.27 7.28 5.86
N ILE A 125 -4.06 7.71 5.49
CA ILE A 125 -3.84 8.97 4.77
C ILE A 125 -4.62 8.95 3.45
N GLY A 126 -4.55 7.86 2.69
CA GLY A 126 -5.25 7.70 1.43
C GLY A 126 -6.77 7.76 1.56
N ALA A 127 -7.32 7.17 2.63
CA ALA A 127 -8.74 7.23 2.93
C ALA A 127 -9.17 8.67 3.23
N ILE A 128 -8.45 9.37 4.12
CA ILE A 128 -8.72 10.77 4.48
C ILE A 128 -8.65 11.68 3.25
N VAL A 129 -7.58 11.54 2.45
CA VAL A 129 -7.41 12.33 1.22
C VAL A 129 -8.54 12.04 0.23
N GLY A 130 -8.92 10.78 0.05
CA GLY A 130 -10.06 10.40 -0.78
C GLY A 130 -11.37 11.03 -0.31
N GLU A 131 -11.62 11.06 1.00
CA GLU A 131 -12.83 11.65 1.59
C GLU A 131 -12.85 13.18 1.54
N LEU A 132 -11.68 13.84 1.63
CA LEU A 132 -11.58 15.30 1.52
C LEU A 132 -12.00 15.83 0.15
N PHE A 133 -11.72 15.10 -0.91
CA PHE A 133 -11.93 15.55 -2.29
C PHE A 133 -13.13 14.89 -2.96
N ILE A 134 -13.43 13.63 -2.64
CA ILE A 134 -14.45 12.84 -3.33
C ILE A 134 -15.69 12.72 -2.43
N ARG A 135 -16.79 13.30 -2.90
CA ARG A 135 -18.08 13.24 -2.18
C ARG A 135 -18.80 11.90 -2.43
N GLY A 136 -19.73 11.58 -1.52
CA GLY A 136 -20.56 10.38 -1.61
C GLY A 136 -19.89 9.10 -1.12
N GLY A 137 -20.69 8.06 -0.89
CA GLY A 137 -20.30 6.84 -0.22
C GLY A 137 -20.40 6.96 1.30
N ALA A 138 -19.74 6.06 2.03
CA ALA A 138 -19.71 6.13 3.48
C ALA A 138 -18.87 7.34 3.95
N ASP A 139 -19.38 8.05 4.94
CA ASP A 139 -18.70 9.15 5.59
C ASP A 139 -17.69 8.60 6.62
N GLY A 140 -16.51 9.20 6.64
CA GLY A 140 -15.44 8.83 7.55
C GLY A 140 -14.77 10.05 8.16
N LEU A 141 -13.59 9.87 8.73
CA LEU A 141 -12.85 10.94 9.41
C LEU A 141 -12.51 12.12 8.49
N GLY A 142 -12.25 11.87 7.19
CA GLY A 142 -12.00 12.91 6.23
C GLY A 142 -13.23 13.77 5.95
N SER A 143 -14.40 13.14 5.84
CA SER A 143 -15.68 13.87 5.67
C SER A 143 -16.01 14.72 6.89
N LEU A 144 -15.80 14.19 8.10
CA LEU A 144 -15.98 14.94 9.36
C LEU A 144 -15.04 16.15 9.46
N LEU A 145 -13.79 16.02 8.98
CA LEU A 145 -12.85 17.14 8.95
C LEU A 145 -13.35 18.29 8.05
N VAL A 146 -13.99 17.96 6.91
CA VAL A 146 -14.58 18.98 6.02
C VAL A 146 -15.80 19.62 6.69
N GLU A 147 -16.67 18.83 7.31
CA GLU A 147 -17.87 19.32 8.00
C GLU A 147 -17.49 20.27 9.15
N TYR A 148 -16.63 19.84 10.08
CA TYR A 148 -16.20 20.67 11.21
C TYR A 148 -15.45 21.94 10.77
N ARG A 149 -14.72 21.88 9.65
CA ARG A 149 -14.10 23.06 9.07
C ARG A 149 -15.13 24.06 8.55
N THR A 150 -16.19 23.60 7.90
CA THR A 150 -17.25 24.48 7.33
C THR A 150 -18.13 25.05 8.42
N GLU A 151 -18.37 24.31 9.50
CA GLU A 151 -19.16 24.74 10.66
C GLU A 151 -18.35 25.52 11.71
N VAL A 152 -17.04 25.72 11.46
CA VAL A 152 -16.12 26.44 12.35
C VAL A 152 -15.96 25.77 13.73
N HIS A 153 -16.16 24.45 13.80
CA HIS A 153 -16.01 23.64 15.01
C HIS A 153 -14.55 23.14 15.15
N TYR A 154 -13.63 24.04 15.46
CA TYR A 154 -12.19 23.74 15.50
C TYR A 154 -11.80 22.69 16.54
N GLU A 155 -12.44 22.64 17.70
CA GLU A 155 -12.16 21.67 18.76
C GLU A 155 -12.42 20.24 18.28
N GLN A 156 -13.54 20.00 17.60
CA GLN A 156 -13.92 18.71 17.03
C GLN A 156 -13.02 18.32 15.86
N MET A 157 -12.60 19.30 15.06
CA MET A 157 -11.64 19.09 13.98
C MET A 157 -10.28 18.61 14.52
N TYR A 158 -9.75 19.21 15.59
CA TYR A 158 -8.53 18.75 16.23
C TYR A 158 -8.68 17.35 16.84
N ALA A 159 -9.80 17.05 17.47
CA ALA A 159 -10.09 15.71 17.98
C ALA A 159 -10.08 14.66 16.85
N ALA A 160 -10.72 14.95 15.70
CA ALA A 160 -10.70 14.07 14.53
C ALA A 160 -9.28 13.87 13.95
N LEU A 161 -8.43 14.90 13.95
CA LEU A 161 -7.02 14.78 13.56
C LEU A 161 -6.23 13.88 14.51
N VAL A 162 -6.42 14.01 15.82
CA VAL A 162 -5.78 13.13 16.81
C VAL A 162 -6.21 11.67 16.61
N TRP A 163 -7.51 11.41 16.44
CA TRP A 163 -8.02 10.07 16.19
C TRP A 163 -7.48 9.47 14.88
N SER A 164 -7.40 10.27 13.81
CA SER A 164 -6.83 9.80 12.55
C SER A 164 -5.34 9.44 12.68
N SER A 165 -4.59 10.21 13.48
CA SER A 165 -3.18 9.93 13.76
C SER A 165 -3.00 8.64 14.58
N LEU A 166 -3.85 8.42 15.57
CA LEU A 166 -3.84 7.19 16.38
C LEU A 166 -4.18 5.94 15.55
N LEU A 167 -5.10 6.05 14.60
CA LEU A 167 -5.45 4.95 13.69
C LEU A 167 -4.34 4.62 12.68
N SER A 168 -3.40 5.54 12.47
CA SER A 168 -2.29 5.38 11.51
C SER A 168 -1.08 4.65 12.12
N ILE A 169 -1.02 4.46 13.43
CA ILE A 169 0.09 3.82 14.16
C ILE A 169 -0.14 2.31 14.28
#